data_9cb62bc625616a1cb9396a0d281d93bb
#
_entry.id   9cb62bc625616a1cb9396a0d281d93bb
#
_cell.length_a   1.000
_cell.length_b   1.000
_cell.length_c   1.000
_cell.angle_alpha   90.00
_cell.angle_beta   90.00
_cell.angle_gamma   90.00
#
_symmetry.space_group_name_H-M   'P 1'
#
loop_
_entity.id
_entity.type
_entity.pdbx_description
1 polymer ?
#
loop_
_entity_poly.entity_id
_entity_poly.type
_entity_poly.pdbx_seq_one_letter_code
_entity_poly.pdbx_strand_id
1 'polypeptide(L)'
;MKIDKNKLLQDIEALKEKLASMEKELNKPEVFKHFPSKDDKYYFYTPMGKVACNIAATNVILTNAYKSEEEAYKAYNKAVALEKVKRRIKELQGDWKPDWKDSIERKVYIHYDYKTKYFRNSVWKSVKYLSIIPYIKSVQIADLIIYEMKDELKVIFDI
;
A
#
# COMPACT_ATOMS: atom_id res chain seq x y z
N MET A 1 53.80 -2.38 31.20
CA MET A 1 52.84 -1.28 30.89
C MET A 1 51.74 -1.32 31.96
N LYS A 2 51.67 -0.39 32.90
CA LYS A 2 50.61 -0.36 33.93
C LYS A 2 49.39 0.30 33.31
N ILE A 3 48.31 -0.44 33.18
CA ILE A 3 47.00 0.07 32.72
C ILE A 3 46.47 0.95 33.85
N ASP A 4 46.18 2.20 33.53
CA ASP A 4 45.53 3.13 34.46
C ASP A 4 44.05 2.77 34.59
N LYS A 5 43.72 2.08 35.69
CA LYS A 5 42.36 1.62 35.98
C LYS A 5 41.33 2.76 36.04
N ASN A 6 41.75 3.94 36.52
CA ASN A 6 40.85 5.09 36.68
C ASN A 6 40.48 5.66 35.30
N LYS A 7 41.44 5.74 34.39
CA LYS A 7 41.21 6.18 33.03
C LYS A 7 40.30 5.20 32.29
N LEU A 8 40.53 3.91 32.48
CA LEU A 8 39.68 2.87 31.85
C LEU A 8 38.21 2.93 32.35
N LEU A 9 37.98 3.20 33.63
CA LEU A 9 36.66 3.38 34.21
C LEU A 9 35.95 4.61 33.65
N GLN A 10 36.67 5.74 33.48
CA GLN A 10 36.12 6.94 32.85
C GLN A 10 35.74 6.72 31.40
N ASP A 11 36.58 6.00 30.63
CA ASP A 11 36.27 5.68 29.22
C ASP A 11 35.04 4.76 29.10
N ILE A 12 34.88 3.80 30.02
CA ILE A 12 33.69 2.92 30.06
C ILE A 12 32.43 3.72 30.37
N GLU A 13 32.47 4.66 31.31
CA GLU A 13 31.32 5.50 31.66
C GLU A 13 30.91 6.40 30.48
N ALA A 14 31.88 7.03 29.82
CA ALA A 14 31.64 7.84 28.62
C ALA A 14 31.03 7.04 27.46
N LEU A 15 31.46 5.79 27.28
CA LEU A 15 30.89 4.89 26.27
C LEU A 15 29.46 4.48 26.61
N LYS A 16 29.14 4.24 27.88
CA LYS A 16 27.75 3.93 28.33
C LYS A 16 26.81 5.11 28.10
N GLU A 17 27.23 6.34 28.42
CA GLU A 17 26.43 7.54 28.17
C GLU A 17 26.18 7.74 26.68
N LYS A 18 27.19 7.52 25.84
CA LYS A 18 27.06 7.61 24.38
C LYS A 18 26.10 6.55 23.84
N LEU A 19 26.19 5.32 24.36
CA LEU A 19 25.27 4.23 23.97
C LEU A 19 23.83 4.58 24.34
N ALA A 20 23.58 5.05 25.56
CA ALA A 20 22.27 5.44 26.02
C ALA A 20 21.67 6.60 25.20
N SER A 21 22.52 7.56 24.77
CA SER A 21 22.05 8.64 23.89
C SER A 21 21.68 8.15 22.49
N MET A 22 22.46 7.21 21.94
CA MET A 22 22.17 6.60 20.64
C MET A 22 20.90 5.73 20.69
N GLU A 23 20.70 4.95 21.76
CA GLU A 23 19.45 4.19 21.97
C GLU A 23 18.23 5.10 22.10
N LYS A 24 18.37 6.25 22.76
CA LYS A 24 17.31 7.24 22.89
C LYS A 24 16.97 7.90 21.54
N GLU A 25 17.94 8.06 20.65
CA GLU A 25 17.71 8.55 19.30
C GLU A 25 17.05 7.51 18.40
N LEU A 26 17.47 6.25 18.48
CA LEU A 26 16.88 5.11 17.77
C LEU A 26 15.42 4.84 18.18
N ASN A 27 15.11 5.04 19.46
CA ASN A 27 13.79 4.83 20.02
C ASN A 27 12.89 6.09 19.98
N LYS A 28 13.36 7.20 19.40
CA LYS A 28 12.45 8.31 19.09
C LYS A 28 11.40 7.80 18.10
N PRO A 29 10.11 7.86 18.42
CA PRO A 29 9.08 7.51 17.45
C PRO A 29 9.35 8.34 16.20
N GLU A 30 9.43 7.69 15.03
CA GLU A 30 9.47 8.39 13.75
C GLU A 30 8.26 9.33 13.73
N VAL A 31 8.52 10.62 13.86
CA VAL A 31 7.48 11.62 13.67
C VAL A 31 7.05 11.47 12.22
N PHE A 32 5.85 10.93 12.03
CA PHE A 32 5.26 10.76 10.70
C PHE A 32 5.23 12.15 10.06
N LYS A 33 6.22 12.43 9.23
CA LYS A 33 6.26 13.70 8.49
C LYS A 33 5.16 13.61 7.44
N HIS A 34 4.09 14.34 7.67
CA HIS A 34 3.04 14.50 6.66
C HIS A 34 3.66 15.05 5.36
N PHE A 35 3.42 14.37 4.28
CA PHE A 35 3.78 14.84 2.94
C PHE A 35 2.50 15.24 2.21
N PRO A 36 2.48 16.35 1.50
CA PRO A 36 3.54 17.37 1.42
C PRO A 36 3.56 18.28 2.65
N SER A 37 4.77 18.60 3.16
CA SER A 37 5.00 19.65 4.13
C SER A 37 5.02 21.01 3.42
N LYS A 38 4.97 22.11 4.20
CA LYS A 38 5.14 23.46 3.65
C LYS A 38 6.42 23.53 2.81
N ASP A 39 6.35 24.16 1.64
CA ASP A 39 7.41 24.33 0.65
C ASP A 39 7.86 23.04 -0.08
N ASP A 40 7.29 21.85 0.25
CA ASP A 40 7.56 20.64 -0.50
C ASP A 40 6.95 20.73 -1.91
N LYS A 41 7.76 20.35 -2.92
CA LYS A 41 7.28 20.10 -4.27
C LYS A 41 6.56 18.76 -4.31
N TYR A 42 5.34 18.74 -4.83
CA TYR A 42 4.57 17.51 -4.96
C TYR A 42 3.91 17.40 -6.33
N TYR A 43 3.62 16.18 -6.73
CA TYR A 43 2.93 15.82 -7.95
C TYR A 43 1.56 15.24 -7.63
N PHE A 44 0.59 15.46 -8.49
CA PHE A 44 -0.76 14.90 -8.34
C PHE A 44 -1.38 14.68 -9.71
N TYR A 45 -2.31 13.75 -9.80
CA TYR A 45 -3.07 13.56 -11.02
C TYR A 45 -4.42 14.30 -10.95
N THR A 46 -4.76 14.93 -12.06
CA THR A 46 -6.02 15.65 -12.22
C THR A 46 -7.15 14.67 -12.60
N PRO A 47 -8.43 15.08 -12.47
CA PRO A 47 -9.55 14.28 -12.95
C PRO A 47 -9.49 13.94 -14.45
N MET A 48 -8.75 14.71 -15.24
CA MET A 48 -8.52 14.47 -16.67
C MET A 48 -7.32 13.55 -16.95
N GLY A 49 -6.72 12.96 -15.93
CA GLY A 49 -5.61 12.01 -16.06
C GLY A 49 -4.26 12.63 -16.36
N LYS A 50 -4.11 13.95 -16.22
CA LYS A 50 -2.82 14.62 -16.36
C LYS A 50 -2.12 14.73 -15.02
N VAL A 51 -0.81 14.53 -15.00
CA VAL A 51 0.01 14.85 -13.84
C VAL A 51 0.34 16.33 -13.85
N ALA A 52 0.16 16.98 -12.72
CA ALA A 52 0.52 18.35 -12.48
C ALA A 52 1.46 18.43 -11.27
N CYS A 53 2.16 19.54 -11.13
CA CYS A 53 3.10 19.78 -10.06
C CYS A 53 2.74 21.07 -9.33
N ASN A 54 2.92 21.11 -8.03
CA ASN A 54 2.72 22.30 -7.20
C ASN A 54 3.72 22.32 -6.03
N ILE A 55 3.79 23.44 -5.32
CA ILE A 55 4.53 23.61 -4.07
C ILE A 55 3.51 23.82 -2.96
N ALA A 56 3.66 23.09 -1.86
CA ALA A 56 2.74 23.19 -0.76
C ALA A 56 2.90 24.53 -0.03
N ALA A 57 1.85 25.34 -0.03
CA ALA A 57 1.82 26.61 0.70
C ALA A 57 1.67 26.42 2.23
N THR A 58 1.10 25.29 2.64
CA THR A 58 0.85 24.90 4.03
C THR A 58 1.02 23.39 4.16
N ASN A 59 1.10 22.87 5.39
CA ASN A 59 1.03 21.43 5.64
C ASN A 59 -0.38 20.93 5.33
N VAL A 60 -0.57 20.36 4.16
CA VAL A 60 -1.87 19.84 3.70
C VAL A 60 -1.77 18.32 3.55
N ILE A 61 -2.73 17.60 4.11
CA ILE A 61 -2.86 16.17 3.85
C ILE A 61 -3.62 16.00 2.53
N LEU A 62 -2.89 15.62 1.49
CA LEU A 62 -3.47 15.32 0.18
C LEU A 62 -3.43 13.81 -0.06
N THR A 63 -4.55 13.24 -0.43
CA THR A 63 -4.67 11.80 -0.71
C THR A 63 -4.03 11.38 -2.02
N ASN A 64 -3.67 12.35 -2.89
CA ASN A 64 -3.06 12.13 -4.20
C ASN A 64 -1.80 12.97 -4.42
N ALA A 65 -1.06 13.27 -3.34
CA ALA A 65 0.24 13.94 -3.43
C ALA A 65 1.37 12.91 -3.48
N TYR A 66 2.26 13.03 -4.45
CA TYR A 66 3.37 12.12 -4.72
C TYR A 66 4.70 12.87 -4.78
N LYS A 67 5.79 12.19 -4.44
CA LYS A 67 7.13 12.79 -4.43
C LYS A 67 7.72 12.96 -5.84
N SER A 68 7.25 12.18 -6.80
CA SER A 68 7.70 12.24 -8.19
C SER A 68 6.53 12.16 -9.17
N GLU A 69 6.78 12.61 -10.39
CA GLU A 69 5.84 12.48 -11.51
C GLU A 69 5.56 11.02 -11.85
N GLU A 70 6.58 10.16 -11.79
CA GLU A 70 6.48 8.72 -12.02
C GLU A 70 5.54 8.04 -11.02
N GLU A 71 5.70 8.35 -9.72
CA GLU A 71 4.80 7.84 -8.67
C GLU A 71 3.35 8.29 -8.90
N ALA A 72 3.14 9.54 -9.32
CA ALA A 72 1.81 10.05 -9.62
C ALA A 72 1.18 9.33 -10.82
N TYR A 73 1.93 9.10 -11.90
CA TYR A 73 1.46 8.32 -13.05
C TYR A 73 1.17 6.87 -12.68
N LYS A 74 2.04 6.24 -11.90
CA LYS A 74 1.83 4.86 -11.42
C LYS A 74 0.54 4.74 -10.61
N ALA A 75 0.32 5.67 -9.69
CA ALA A 75 -0.89 5.69 -8.87
C ALA A 75 -2.15 5.95 -9.72
N TYR A 76 -2.08 6.86 -10.69
CA TYR A 76 -3.17 7.10 -11.63
C TYR A 76 -3.52 5.85 -12.44
N ASN A 77 -2.52 5.21 -13.07
CA ASN A 77 -2.73 3.99 -13.86
C ASN A 77 -3.35 2.87 -13.02
N LYS A 78 -2.90 2.72 -11.77
CA LYS A 78 -3.46 1.75 -10.81
C LYS A 78 -4.92 2.06 -10.48
N ALA A 79 -5.27 3.32 -10.28
CA ALA A 79 -6.65 3.74 -10.02
C ALA A 79 -7.55 3.46 -11.23
N VAL A 80 -7.08 3.77 -12.44
CA VAL A 80 -7.82 3.49 -13.68
C VAL A 80 -8.03 1.99 -13.89
N ALA A 81 -6.98 1.20 -13.72
CA ALA A 81 -7.05 -0.26 -13.83
C ALA A 81 -8.05 -0.84 -12.83
N LEU A 82 -7.99 -0.39 -11.57
CA LEU A 82 -8.92 -0.83 -10.52
C LEU A 82 -10.38 -0.50 -10.86
N GLU A 83 -10.66 0.70 -11.36
CA GLU A 83 -12.01 1.09 -11.75
C GLU A 83 -12.53 0.29 -12.96
N LYS A 84 -11.68 -0.05 -13.92
CA LYS A 84 -12.06 -0.96 -15.03
C LYS A 84 -12.46 -2.34 -14.51
N VAL A 85 -11.63 -2.92 -13.62
CA VAL A 85 -11.89 -4.23 -13.01
C VAL A 85 -13.19 -4.20 -12.20
N LYS A 86 -13.40 -3.17 -11.38
CA LYS A 86 -14.66 -3.02 -10.60
C LYS A 86 -15.90 -2.94 -11.50
N ARG A 87 -15.85 -2.17 -12.59
CA ARG A 87 -16.94 -2.08 -13.55
C ARG A 87 -17.24 -3.43 -14.18
N ARG A 88 -16.20 -4.14 -14.62
CA ARG A 88 -16.37 -5.46 -15.21
C ARG A 88 -16.96 -6.48 -14.24
N ILE A 89 -16.50 -6.47 -12.99
CA ILE A 89 -17.11 -7.30 -11.93
C ILE A 89 -18.57 -6.95 -11.75
N LYS A 90 -18.94 -5.66 -11.70
CA LYS A 90 -20.32 -5.22 -11.56
C LYS A 90 -21.20 -5.65 -12.74
N GLU A 91 -20.70 -5.57 -13.98
CA GLU A 91 -21.40 -6.06 -15.17
C GLU A 91 -21.72 -7.55 -15.07
N LEU A 92 -20.79 -8.36 -14.56
CA LEU A 92 -20.93 -9.82 -14.50
C LEU A 92 -21.78 -10.32 -13.32
N GLN A 93 -21.78 -9.62 -12.20
CA GLN A 93 -22.49 -10.06 -10.99
C GLN A 93 -23.65 -9.16 -10.54
N GLY A 94 -23.89 -8.04 -11.23
CA GLY A 94 -24.90 -7.07 -10.88
C GLY A 94 -24.59 -6.35 -9.56
N ASP A 95 -25.62 -6.07 -8.77
CA ASP A 95 -25.50 -5.39 -7.48
C ASP A 95 -25.26 -6.35 -6.30
N TRP A 96 -24.82 -7.58 -6.57
CA TRP A 96 -24.49 -8.55 -5.53
C TRP A 96 -23.42 -7.98 -4.58
N LYS A 97 -23.64 -8.13 -3.29
CA LYS A 97 -22.72 -7.80 -2.22
C LYS A 97 -22.59 -8.98 -1.27
N PRO A 98 -21.39 -9.27 -0.76
CA PRO A 98 -21.19 -10.38 0.16
C PRO A 98 -21.97 -10.18 1.46
N ASP A 99 -22.78 -11.14 1.85
CA ASP A 99 -23.37 -11.18 3.19
C ASP A 99 -22.40 -11.85 4.16
N TRP A 100 -21.80 -11.06 5.02
CA TRP A 100 -20.82 -11.54 6.01
C TRP A 100 -21.48 -12.25 7.20
N LYS A 101 -22.79 -12.17 7.34
CA LYS A 101 -23.54 -12.92 8.35
C LYS A 101 -23.86 -14.33 7.88
N ASP A 102 -23.94 -14.55 6.57
CA ASP A 102 -24.12 -15.88 5.98
C ASP A 102 -22.75 -16.61 5.92
N SER A 103 -22.57 -17.59 6.80
CA SER A 103 -21.37 -18.43 6.85
C SER A 103 -21.30 -19.50 5.76
N ILE A 104 -22.38 -19.68 4.99
CA ILE A 104 -22.46 -20.67 3.89
C ILE A 104 -22.14 -20.01 2.55
N GLU A 105 -22.47 -18.74 2.41
CA GLU A 105 -22.23 -17.98 1.17
C GLU A 105 -20.74 -17.97 0.83
N ARG A 106 -20.44 -18.36 -0.40
CA ARG A 106 -19.05 -18.31 -0.94
C ARG A 106 -18.73 -16.89 -1.40
N LYS A 107 -17.64 -16.34 -0.88
CA LYS A 107 -17.09 -15.05 -1.24
C LYS A 107 -15.74 -15.28 -1.90
N VAL A 108 -15.64 -15.02 -3.19
CA VAL A 108 -14.45 -15.27 -3.98
C VAL A 108 -13.60 -14.01 -4.04
N TYR A 109 -12.28 -14.13 -3.93
CA TYR A 109 -11.36 -13.01 -4.14
C TYR A 109 -10.21 -13.44 -5.05
N ILE A 110 -9.65 -12.48 -5.77
CA ILE A 110 -8.51 -12.67 -6.65
C ILE A 110 -7.24 -12.23 -5.91
N HIS A 111 -6.19 -13.03 -6.02
CA HIS A 111 -4.87 -12.73 -5.48
C HIS A 111 -3.79 -13.18 -6.46
N TYR A 112 -2.59 -12.64 -6.30
CA TYR A 112 -1.42 -13.08 -7.05
C TYR A 112 -0.60 -14.06 -6.20
N ASP A 113 -0.30 -15.22 -6.78
CA ASP A 113 0.55 -16.22 -6.15
C ASP A 113 2.00 -16.01 -6.61
N TYR A 114 2.82 -15.41 -5.74
CA TYR A 114 4.22 -15.11 -6.03
C TYR A 114 5.09 -16.36 -6.28
N LYS A 115 4.68 -17.52 -5.76
CA LYS A 115 5.41 -18.78 -5.98
C LYS A 115 5.20 -19.30 -7.39
N THR A 116 3.97 -19.31 -7.86
CA THR A 116 3.61 -19.83 -9.18
C THR A 116 3.61 -18.77 -10.28
N LYS A 117 3.67 -17.49 -9.91
CA LYS A 117 3.63 -16.33 -10.82
C LYS A 117 2.31 -16.21 -11.61
N TYR A 118 1.21 -16.66 -11.01
CA TYR A 118 -0.12 -16.60 -11.60
C TYR A 118 -1.13 -15.92 -10.69
N PHE A 119 -2.14 -15.30 -11.31
CA PHE A 119 -3.36 -14.91 -10.61
C PHE A 119 -4.18 -16.15 -10.30
N ARG A 120 -4.71 -16.19 -9.09
CA ARG A 120 -5.58 -17.25 -8.60
C ARG A 120 -6.79 -16.65 -7.91
N ASN A 121 -7.85 -17.42 -7.81
CA ASN A 121 -8.96 -17.13 -6.95
C ASN A 121 -8.94 -18.02 -5.69
N SER A 122 -9.52 -17.54 -4.62
CA SER A 122 -9.76 -18.32 -3.41
C SER A 122 -11.14 -18.01 -2.84
N VAL A 123 -11.71 -18.99 -2.14
CA VAL A 123 -13.07 -18.90 -1.60
C VAL A 123 -13.00 -18.74 -0.08
N TRP A 124 -13.69 -17.73 0.43
CA TRP A 124 -13.90 -17.53 1.86
C TRP A 124 -15.39 -17.57 2.20
N LYS A 125 -15.71 -17.95 3.43
CA LYS A 125 -17.09 -18.02 3.90
C LYS A 125 -17.38 -17.03 5.02
N SER A 126 -16.59 -17.05 6.08
CA SER A 126 -16.87 -16.34 7.33
C SER A 126 -15.89 -15.22 7.68
N VAL A 127 -14.74 -15.13 7.01
CA VAL A 127 -13.70 -14.15 7.33
C VAL A 127 -13.58 -13.11 6.24
N LYS A 128 -13.63 -11.84 6.65
CA LYS A 128 -13.42 -10.70 5.74
C LYS A 128 -11.95 -10.33 5.73
N TYR A 129 -11.28 -10.55 4.61
CA TYR A 129 -9.95 -10.02 4.36
C TYR A 129 -10.01 -8.68 3.65
N LEU A 130 -9.01 -7.84 3.87
CA LEU A 130 -8.83 -6.64 3.09
C LEU A 130 -8.39 -7.05 1.67
N SER A 131 -9.27 -6.87 0.71
CA SER A 131 -8.99 -7.10 -0.70
C SER A 131 -9.02 -5.77 -1.45
N ILE A 132 -8.01 -5.53 -2.30
CA ILE A 132 -7.97 -4.35 -3.18
C ILE A 132 -9.08 -4.45 -4.23
N ILE A 133 -9.34 -5.67 -4.72
CA ILE A 133 -10.40 -5.97 -5.68
C ILE A 133 -11.66 -6.37 -4.90
N PRO A 134 -12.85 -5.93 -5.31
CA PRO A 134 -14.11 -6.35 -4.67
C PRO A 134 -14.24 -7.87 -4.64
N TYR A 135 -14.96 -8.38 -3.63
CA TYR A 135 -15.33 -9.79 -3.61
C TYR A 135 -16.28 -10.12 -4.75
N ILE A 136 -16.17 -11.34 -5.25
CA ILE A 136 -16.84 -11.84 -6.44
C ILE A 136 -17.79 -12.97 -6.03
N LYS A 137 -18.95 -13.02 -6.67
CA LYS A 137 -20.04 -13.94 -6.34
C LYS A 137 -19.67 -15.41 -6.61
N SER A 138 -18.89 -15.69 -7.65
CA SER A 138 -18.55 -17.07 -8.04
C SER A 138 -17.15 -17.21 -8.59
N VAL A 139 -16.63 -18.44 -8.54
CA VAL A 139 -15.33 -18.82 -9.11
C VAL A 139 -15.30 -18.57 -10.61
N GLN A 140 -16.38 -18.88 -11.32
CA GLN A 140 -16.48 -18.70 -12.78
C GLN A 140 -16.31 -17.24 -13.18
N ILE A 141 -16.94 -16.31 -12.44
CA ILE A 141 -16.74 -14.87 -12.68
C ILE A 141 -15.29 -14.47 -12.37
N ALA A 142 -14.70 -14.97 -11.28
CA ALA A 142 -13.32 -14.67 -10.94
C ALA A 142 -12.32 -15.17 -12.00
N ASP A 143 -12.51 -16.36 -12.53
CA ASP A 143 -11.69 -16.92 -13.61
C ASP A 143 -11.82 -16.09 -14.89
N LEU A 144 -13.03 -15.64 -15.22
CA LEU A 144 -13.28 -14.78 -16.37
C LEU A 144 -12.58 -13.43 -16.21
N ILE A 145 -12.64 -12.81 -15.03
CA ILE A 145 -11.93 -11.55 -14.73
C ILE A 145 -10.42 -11.75 -14.84
N ILE A 146 -9.87 -12.85 -14.30
CA ILE A 146 -8.43 -13.18 -14.41
C ILE A 146 -8.02 -13.31 -15.88
N TYR A 147 -8.86 -13.92 -16.70
CA TYR A 147 -8.57 -14.12 -18.11
C TYR A 147 -8.65 -12.82 -18.92
N GLU A 148 -9.77 -12.10 -18.80
CA GLU A 148 -10.05 -10.90 -19.60
C GLU A 148 -9.23 -9.68 -19.19
N MET A 149 -8.93 -9.52 -17.89
CA MET A 149 -8.36 -8.32 -17.31
C MET A 149 -6.96 -8.53 -16.71
N LYS A 150 -6.22 -9.47 -17.30
CA LYS A 150 -4.89 -9.86 -16.81
C LYS A 150 -3.92 -8.68 -16.72
N ASP A 151 -3.96 -7.76 -17.67
CA ASP A 151 -3.02 -6.65 -17.72
C ASP A 151 -3.39 -5.57 -16.69
N GLU A 152 -4.68 -5.28 -16.50
CA GLU A 152 -5.15 -4.42 -15.43
C GLU A 152 -4.80 -5.01 -14.05
N LEU A 153 -4.95 -6.32 -13.88
CA LEU A 153 -4.57 -7.00 -12.64
C LEU A 153 -3.07 -6.86 -12.36
N LYS A 154 -2.18 -6.98 -13.36
CA LYS A 154 -0.75 -6.74 -13.18
C LYS A 154 -0.46 -5.33 -12.67
N VAL A 155 -1.11 -4.33 -13.27
CA VAL A 155 -0.97 -2.92 -12.84
C VAL A 155 -1.46 -2.73 -11.40
N ILE A 156 -2.58 -3.34 -11.01
CA ILE A 156 -3.13 -3.25 -9.66
C ILE A 156 -2.19 -3.88 -8.61
N PHE A 157 -1.58 -5.02 -8.94
CA PHE A 157 -0.71 -5.77 -8.03
C PHE A 157 0.77 -5.39 -8.12
N ASP A 158 1.14 -4.44 -8.98
CA ASP A 158 2.51 -3.97 -9.20
C ASP A 158 3.48 -5.11 -9.65
N ILE A 159 3.10 -5.90 -10.65
CA ILE A 159 3.87 -7.06 -11.17
C ILE A 159 3.99 -7.04 -12.68
#